data_4b57572406d98104c5a8d97b3bec525a
#
_entry.id   4b57572406d98104c5a8d97b3bec525a
#
_cell.length_a   1.000
_cell.length_b   1.000
_cell.length_c   1.000
_cell.angle_alpha   90.00
_cell.angle_beta   90.00
_cell.angle_gamma   90.00
#
_symmetry.space_group_name_H-M   'P 1'
#
loop_
_entity.id
_entity.type
_entity.pdbx_description
1 polymer ?
#
loop_
_entity_poly.entity_id
_entity_poly.type
_entity_poly.pdbx_seq_one_letter_code
_entity_poly.pdbx_strand_id
1 'polypeptide(L)'
;TLIGKGSMSVVKDIGMKEPYVGISQIVTGEVGDDLTQYLMNSEQTPSVVAVGVRVINSEDSGGRAVCTAGGGYILQLMPGASEDTISRLEKNVSAMPSISAMIENGRTPTEIIGMVLEGIEYDLFDTIDIYYKCTCTRERFRSGIRALGLTDLINIEKTEKGDLETVCHFCGTKYSFSHDEISRIISELKDHYREKLKERKKRQEESGDAGEDKGEDG
;
A
#
# COMPACT_ATOMS: atom_id res chain seq x y z
N THR A 1 -10.46 5.00 -18.42
CA THR A 1 -9.52 4.51 -17.40
C THR A 1 -9.38 5.55 -16.28
N LEU A 2 -9.41 5.12 -15.02
CA LEU A 2 -9.19 5.97 -13.84
C LEU A 2 -7.69 6.21 -13.58
N ILE A 3 -6.84 5.33 -14.11
CA ILE A 3 -5.40 5.36 -13.93
C ILE A 3 -4.76 5.85 -15.23
N GLY A 4 -3.95 6.92 -15.13
CA GLY A 4 -3.22 7.49 -16.25
C GLY A 4 -1.84 6.88 -16.45
N LYS A 5 -1.05 7.50 -17.31
CA LYS A 5 0.36 7.11 -17.53
C LYS A 5 1.18 7.30 -16.25
N GLY A 6 2.06 6.37 -15.95
CA GLY A 6 2.91 6.42 -14.78
C GLY A 6 3.62 5.09 -14.51
N SER A 7 4.00 4.87 -13.27
CA SER A 7 4.59 3.62 -12.81
C SER A 7 3.81 3.05 -11.63
N MET A 8 3.77 1.75 -11.53
CA MET A 8 3.24 0.98 -10.42
C MET A 8 4.42 0.45 -9.59
N SER A 9 4.39 0.68 -8.29
CA SER A 9 5.36 0.11 -7.35
C SER A 9 4.69 -0.98 -6.53
N VAL A 10 5.30 -2.16 -6.52
CA VAL A 10 4.86 -3.31 -5.70
C VAL A 10 5.86 -3.49 -4.57
N VAL A 11 5.40 -3.33 -3.35
CA VAL A 11 6.22 -3.47 -2.14
C VAL A 11 5.87 -4.80 -1.49
N LYS A 12 6.87 -5.68 -1.37
CA LYS A 12 6.73 -7.00 -0.73
C LYS A 12 7.50 -7.04 0.57
N ASP A 13 6.80 -7.27 1.67
CA ASP A 13 7.43 -7.63 2.94
C ASP A 13 7.69 -9.14 2.95
N ILE A 14 8.95 -9.50 2.76
CA ILE A 14 9.43 -10.90 2.76
C ILE A 14 10.19 -11.25 4.05
N GLY A 15 9.98 -10.45 5.12
CA GLY A 15 10.62 -10.65 6.42
C GLY A 15 12.10 -10.21 6.47
N MET A 16 12.58 -9.48 5.49
CA MET A 16 13.92 -8.88 5.47
C MET A 16 13.92 -7.51 6.16
N LYS A 17 15.12 -6.97 6.45
CA LYS A 17 15.29 -5.65 7.08
C LYS A 17 14.63 -4.53 6.27
N GLU A 18 14.66 -4.64 4.95
CA GLU A 18 14.01 -3.72 4.02
C GLU A 18 13.10 -4.52 3.09
N PRO A 19 11.88 -4.04 2.79
CA PRO A 19 10.98 -4.72 1.87
C PRO A 19 11.54 -4.68 0.45
N TYR A 20 11.24 -5.72 -0.31
CA TYR A 20 11.51 -5.71 -1.75
C TYR A 20 10.56 -4.75 -2.47
N VAL A 21 11.09 -3.91 -3.35
CA VAL A 21 10.31 -2.97 -4.16
C VAL A 21 10.53 -3.24 -5.63
N GLY A 22 9.48 -3.72 -6.30
CA GLY A 22 9.46 -3.85 -7.76
C GLY A 22 8.73 -2.66 -8.40
N ILE A 23 9.19 -2.22 -9.57
CA ILE A 23 8.58 -1.11 -10.31
C ILE A 23 8.27 -1.57 -11.74
N SER A 24 7.05 -1.28 -12.21
CA SER A 24 6.61 -1.52 -13.59
C SER A 24 5.94 -0.28 -14.16
N GLN A 25 6.01 -0.10 -15.48
CA GLN A 25 5.27 0.97 -16.15
C GLN A 25 3.79 0.59 -16.25
N ILE A 26 2.92 1.56 -16.09
CA ILE A 26 1.49 1.42 -16.38
C ILE A 26 1.30 1.45 -17.89
N VAL A 27 0.72 0.39 -18.46
CA VAL A 27 0.56 0.20 -19.90
C VAL A 27 -0.88 0.41 -20.32
N THR A 28 -1.83 -0.26 -19.66
CA THR A 28 -3.24 -0.19 -19.98
C THR A 28 -4.02 0.76 -19.08
N GLY A 29 -3.59 0.92 -17.83
CA GLY A 29 -4.33 1.59 -16.78
C GLY A 29 -5.46 0.73 -16.18
N GLU A 30 -5.52 -0.55 -16.57
CA GLU A 30 -6.36 -1.56 -15.94
C GLU A 30 -5.53 -2.37 -14.95
N VAL A 31 -5.95 -2.38 -13.68
CA VAL A 31 -5.16 -2.94 -12.58
C VAL A 31 -4.78 -4.41 -12.81
N GLY A 32 -5.70 -5.21 -13.38
CA GLY A 32 -5.45 -6.63 -13.67
C GLY A 32 -4.35 -6.81 -14.70
N ASP A 33 -4.44 -6.08 -15.81
CA ASP A 33 -3.48 -6.17 -16.91
C ASP A 33 -2.08 -5.68 -16.48
N ASP A 34 -2.03 -4.52 -15.82
CA ASP A 34 -0.76 -3.93 -15.37
C ASP A 34 -0.08 -4.80 -14.31
N LEU A 35 -0.85 -5.44 -13.42
CA LEU A 35 -0.33 -6.39 -12.44
C LEU A 35 0.13 -7.70 -13.12
N THR A 36 -0.60 -8.20 -14.12
CA THR A 36 -0.19 -9.35 -14.95
C THR A 36 1.18 -9.07 -15.58
N GLN A 37 1.34 -7.89 -16.17
CA GLN A 37 2.59 -7.49 -16.79
C GLN A 37 3.74 -7.35 -15.78
N TYR A 38 3.46 -6.84 -14.59
CA TYR A 38 4.44 -6.79 -13.49
C TYR A 38 4.92 -8.20 -13.12
N LEU A 39 4.00 -9.15 -12.91
CA LEU A 39 4.33 -10.53 -12.54
C LEU A 39 5.17 -11.21 -13.64
N MET A 40 4.85 -10.98 -14.91
CA MET A 40 5.62 -11.52 -16.02
C MET A 40 7.03 -10.91 -16.11
N ASN A 41 7.14 -9.58 -16.05
CA ASN A 41 8.39 -8.87 -16.34
C ASN A 41 9.33 -8.80 -15.12
N SER A 42 8.78 -8.57 -13.93
CA SER A 42 9.58 -8.37 -12.71
C SER A 42 9.78 -9.65 -11.91
N GLU A 43 8.80 -10.56 -11.94
CA GLU A 43 8.87 -11.83 -11.21
C GLU A 43 9.11 -13.05 -12.11
N GLN A 44 9.11 -12.83 -13.44
CA GLN A 44 9.31 -13.88 -14.44
C GLN A 44 8.33 -15.06 -14.27
N THR A 45 7.14 -14.77 -13.73
CA THR A 45 6.10 -15.76 -13.51
C THR A 45 4.95 -15.51 -14.47
N PRO A 46 4.73 -16.40 -15.46
CA PRO A 46 3.58 -16.32 -16.35
C PRO A 46 2.28 -16.35 -15.54
N SER A 47 1.50 -15.29 -15.61
CA SER A 47 0.35 -15.09 -14.74
C SER A 47 -0.83 -14.50 -15.51
N VAL A 48 -2.03 -14.72 -15.01
CA VAL A 48 -3.25 -14.00 -15.38
C VAL A 48 -3.84 -13.41 -14.11
N VAL A 49 -4.09 -12.11 -14.10
CA VAL A 49 -4.77 -11.42 -13.02
C VAL A 49 -6.10 -10.89 -13.52
N ALA A 50 -7.18 -11.41 -13.00
CA ALA A 50 -8.53 -10.94 -13.30
C ALA A 50 -9.10 -10.27 -12.03
N VAL A 51 -9.42 -8.99 -12.12
CA VAL A 51 -10.05 -8.23 -11.03
C VAL A 51 -11.26 -7.49 -11.57
N GLY A 52 -12.26 -7.32 -10.73
CA GLY A 52 -13.45 -6.59 -11.13
C GLY A 52 -14.16 -6.01 -9.91
N VAL A 53 -14.70 -4.82 -10.07
CA VAL A 53 -15.54 -4.16 -9.09
C VAL A 53 -16.77 -3.59 -9.80
N ARG A 54 -17.93 -3.70 -9.16
CA ARG A 54 -19.15 -3.04 -9.59
C ARG A 54 -19.58 -2.04 -8.53
N VAL A 55 -19.75 -0.81 -8.99
CA VAL A 55 -20.16 0.30 -8.13
C VAL A 55 -21.42 0.90 -8.72
N ILE A 56 -22.41 1.12 -7.88
CA ILE A 56 -23.66 1.81 -8.23
C ILE A 56 -23.85 3.04 -7.35
N ASN A 57 -24.52 4.05 -7.88
CA ASN A 57 -25.01 5.15 -7.05
C ASN A 57 -26.36 4.72 -6.44
N SER A 58 -26.42 4.65 -5.12
CA SER A 58 -27.63 4.25 -4.40
C SER A 58 -28.30 5.47 -3.78
N GLU A 59 -29.59 5.67 -4.09
CA GLU A 59 -30.41 6.72 -3.47
C GLU A 59 -30.56 6.48 -1.97
N ASP A 60 -30.68 5.21 -1.56
CA ASP A 60 -30.76 4.80 -0.15
C ASP A 60 -29.53 5.15 0.66
N SER A 61 -28.38 5.35 0.00
CA SER A 61 -27.10 5.75 0.61
C SER A 61 -26.88 7.27 0.54
N GLY A 62 -27.91 8.06 0.25
CA GLY A 62 -27.79 9.52 0.07
C GLY A 62 -26.96 9.90 -1.17
N GLY A 63 -27.07 9.13 -2.25
CA GLY A 63 -26.34 9.34 -3.50
C GLY A 63 -24.87 8.92 -3.47
N ARG A 64 -24.44 8.17 -2.46
CA ARG A 64 -23.06 7.66 -2.37
C ARG A 64 -22.87 6.44 -3.25
N ALA A 65 -21.68 6.31 -3.80
CA ALA A 65 -21.26 5.12 -4.53
C ALA A 65 -21.19 3.91 -3.57
N VAL A 66 -21.84 2.81 -3.93
CA VAL A 66 -21.87 1.56 -3.17
C VAL A 66 -21.27 0.45 -4.03
N CYS A 67 -20.30 -0.28 -3.50
CA CYS A 67 -19.77 -1.47 -4.15
C CYS A 67 -20.76 -2.63 -3.95
N THR A 68 -21.29 -3.16 -5.05
CA THR A 68 -22.25 -4.29 -5.04
C THR A 68 -21.60 -5.63 -5.34
N ALA A 69 -20.46 -5.62 -6.06
CA ALA A 69 -19.67 -6.81 -6.33
C ALA A 69 -18.21 -6.41 -6.47
N GLY A 70 -17.32 -7.19 -5.89
CA GLY A 70 -15.89 -6.97 -6.01
C GLY A 70 -15.11 -8.24 -5.69
N GLY A 71 -14.10 -8.53 -6.50
CA GLY A 71 -13.24 -9.69 -6.33
C GLY A 71 -12.27 -9.89 -7.48
N GLY A 72 -11.58 -11.02 -7.45
CA GLY A 72 -10.61 -11.35 -8.47
C GLY A 72 -9.99 -12.72 -8.25
N TYR A 73 -9.16 -13.12 -9.19
CA TYR A 73 -8.26 -14.26 -9.03
C TYR A 73 -6.89 -13.95 -9.65
N ILE A 74 -5.90 -14.66 -9.17
CA ILE A 74 -4.56 -14.69 -9.75
C ILE A 74 -4.29 -16.14 -10.12
N LEU A 75 -4.01 -16.40 -11.39
CA LEU A 75 -3.59 -17.69 -11.91
C LEU A 75 -2.11 -17.60 -12.29
N GLN A 76 -1.29 -18.52 -11.79
CA GLN A 76 0.14 -18.53 -12.07
C GLN A 76 0.55 -19.91 -12.57
N LEU A 77 1.33 -19.94 -13.65
CA LEU A 77 1.89 -21.18 -14.15
C LEU A 77 3.10 -21.60 -13.31
N MET A 78 3.05 -22.83 -12.87
CA MET A 78 4.22 -23.44 -12.19
C MET A 78 5.24 -23.90 -13.22
N PRO A 79 6.55 -23.88 -12.88
CA PRO A 79 7.60 -24.42 -13.75
C PRO A 79 7.31 -25.86 -14.14
N GLY A 80 7.39 -26.16 -15.44
CA GLY A 80 7.14 -27.51 -15.97
C GLY A 80 5.68 -27.83 -16.29
N ALA A 81 4.78 -26.84 -16.28
CA ALA A 81 3.42 -27.01 -16.78
C ALA A 81 3.42 -27.50 -18.23
N SER A 82 2.57 -28.48 -18.55
CA SER A 82 2.48 -29.02 -19.91
C SER A 82 1.78 -28.07 -20.89
N GLU A 83 2.12 -28.14 -22.15
CA GLU A 83 1.46 -27.36 -23.22
C GLU A 83 -0.06 -27.62 -23.26
N ASP A 84 -0.50 -28.86 -22.96
CA ASP A 84 -1.94 -29.19 -22.91
C ASP A 84 -2.61 -28.44 -21.74
N THR A 85 -1.96 -28.38 -20.58
CA THR A 85 -2.45 -27.62 -19.42
C THR A 85 -2.54 -26.13 -19.76
N ILE A 86 -1.50 -25.56 -20.37
CA ILE A 86 -1.46 -24.15 -20.75
C ILE A 86 -2.59 -23.82 -21.72
N SER A 87 -2.70 -24.59 -22.82
CA SER A 87 -3.74 -24.37 -23.82
C SER A 87 -5.15 -24.49 -23.27
N ARG A 88 -5.36 -25.40 -22.29
CA ARG A 88 -6.64 -25.57 -21.63
C ARG A 88 -6.98 -24.37 -20.73
N LEU A 89 -6.00 -23.88 -19.94
CA LEU A 89 -6.16 -22.68 -19.13
C LEU A 89 -6.45 -21.44 -19.97
N GLU A 90 -5.72 -21.23 -21.06
CA GLU A 90 -5.97 -20.13 -21.99
C GLU A 90 -7.39 -20.15 -22.55
N LYS A 91 -7.85 -21.32 -22.97
CA LYS A 91 -9.23 -21.52 -23.46
C LYS A 91 -10.25 -21.19 -22.36
N ASN A 92 -10.07 -21.74 -21.17
CA ASN A 92 -10.99 -21.52 -20.07
C ASN A 92 -11.06 -20.03 -19.68
N VAL A 93 -9.90 -19.39 -19.45
CA VAL A 93 -9.81 -17.97 -19.09
C VAL A 93 -10.44 -17.08 -20.16
N SER A 94 -10.19 -17.35 -21.43
CA SER A 94 -10.77 -16.57 -22.54
C SER A 94 -12.30 -16.67 -22.63
N ALA A 95 -12.87 -17.76 -22.14
CA ALA A 95 -14.33 -17.98 -22.12
C ALA A 95 -15.00 -17.41 -20.84
N MET A 96 -14.22 -16.94 -19.86
CA MET A 96 -14.77 -16.45 -18.59
C MET A 96 -15.55 -15.14 -18.76
N PRO A 97 -16.74 -15.01 -18.13
CA PRO A 97 -17.37 -13.71 -17.93
C PRO A 97 -16.51 -12.80 -17.04
N SER A 98 -16.83 -11.52 -17.02
CA SER A 98 -16.14 -10.61 -16.08
C SER A 98 -16.36 -11.03 -14.62
N ILE A 99 -15.34 -10.87 -13.79
CA ILE A 99 -15.39 -11.22 -12.37
C ILE A 99 -16.57 -10.56 -11.66
N SER A 100 -16.78 -9.26 -11.89
CA SER A 100 -17.87 -8.53 -11.26
C SER A 100 -19.25 -9.10 -11.65
N ALA A 101 -19.44 -9.52 -12.89
CA ALA A 101 -20.67 -10.16 -13.33
C ALA A 101 -20.88 -11.54 -12.69
N MET A 102 -19.82 -12.34 -12.55
CA MET A 102 -19.93 -13.65 -11.89
C MET A 102 -20.32 -13.51 -10.41
N ILE A 103 -19.68 -12.58 -9.70
CA ILE A 103 -19.97 -12.31 -8.28
C ILE A 103 -21.39 -11.74 -8.11
N GLU A 104 -21.81 -10.83 -8.96
CA GLU A 104 -23.16 -10.27 -8.95
C GLU A 104 -24.25 -11.35 -9.16
N ASN A 105 -23.94 -12.34 -10.01
CA ASN A 105 -24.80 -13.51 -10.23
C ASN A 105 -24.68 -14.58 -9.13
N GLY A 106 -24.03 -14.27 -8.00
CA GLY A 106 -23.93 -15.13 -6.84
C GLY A 106 -22.90 -16.27 -6.95
N ARG A 107 -22.00 -16.23 -7.91
CA ARG A 107 -20.93 -17.24 -8.01
C ARG A 107 -19.99 -17.16 -6.83
N THR A 108 -19.73 -18.29 -6.23
CA THR A 108 -18.78 -18.45 -5.14
C THR A 108 -17.33 -18.51 -5.65
N PRO A 109 -16.32 -18.20 -4.83
CA PRO A 109 -14.92 -18.37 -5.21
C PRO A 109 -14.60 -19.78 -5.70
N THR A 110 -15.14 -20.82 -5.07
CA THR A 110 -14.96 -22.21 -5.46
C THR A 110 -15.53 -22.51 -6.86
N GLU A 111 -16.71 -21.97 -7.19
CA GLU A 111 -17.29 -22.12 -8.54
C GLU A 111 -16.42 -21.41 -9.59
N ILE A 112 -15.91 -20.23 -9.27
CA ILE A 112 -15.03 -19.48 -10.17
C ILE A 112 -13.73 -20.25 -10.43
N ILE A 113 -13.11 -20.82 -9.38
CA ILE A 113 -11.94 -21.70 -9.49
C ILE A 113 -12.25 -22.88 -10.38
N GLY A 114 -13.39 -23.56 -10.16
CA GLY A 114 -13.81 -24.69 -10.97
C GLY A 114 -13.98 -24.36 -12.47
N MET A 115 -14.46 -23.14 -12.78
CA MET A 115 -14.55 -22.66 -14.17
C MET A 115 -13.17 -22.39 -14.79
N VAL A 116 -12.27 -21.74 -14.05
CA VAL A 116 -10.89 -21.46 -14.50
C VAL A 116 -10.12 -22.77 -14.76
N LEU A 117 -10.28 -23.76 -13.87
CA LEU A 117 -9.56 -25.02 -13.89
C LEU A 117 -10.37 -26.15 -14.54
N GLU A 118 -11.39 -25.85 -15.35
CA GLU A 118 -12.21 -26.87 -15.99
C GLU A 118 -11.37 -27.88 -16.78
N GLY A 119 -11.55 -29.17 -16.48
CA GLY A 119 -10.80 -30.26 -17.09
C GLY A 119 -9.35 -30.42 -16.59
N ILE A 120 -8.98 -29.73 -15.53
CA ILE A 120 -7.69 -29.87 -14.84
C ILE A 120 -7.98 -30.33 -13.42
N GLU A 121 -7.22 -31.33 -12.94
CA GLU A 121 -7.30 -31.80 -11.58
C GLU A 121 -6.65 -30.77 -10.63
N TYR A 122 -7.33 -30.45 -9.51
CA TYR A 122 -6.85 -29.46 -8.55
C TYR A 122 -7.33 -29.79 -7.13
N ASP A 123 -6.58 -29.28 -6.15
CA ASP A 123 -6.95 -29.33 -4.74
C ASP A 123 -7.44 -27.96 -4.27
N LEU A 124 -8.46 -27.97 -3.41
CA LEU A 124 -8.94 -26.75 -2.73
C LEU A 124 -8.33 -26.63 -1.34
N PHE A 125 -7.86 -25.44 -1.03
CA PHE A 125 -7.41 -25.09 0.31
C PHE A 125 -8.53 -24.43 1.11
N ASP A 126 -8.30 -24.26 2.42
CA ASP A 126 -9.24 -23.60 3.33
C ASP A 126 -9.52 -22.17 2.90
N THR A 127 -10.78 -21.78 3.09
CA THR A 127 -11.22 -20.40 2.84
C THR A 127 -10.85 -19.52 4.02
N ILE A 128 -10.37 -18.32 3.73
CA ILE A 128 -10.05 -17.30 4.72
C ILE A 128 -11.05 -16.14 4.54
N ASP A 129 -11.68 -15.72 5.63
CA ASP A 129 -12.53 -14.54 5.61
C ASP A 129 -11.71 -13.28 5.35
N ILE A 130 -12.14 -12.51 4.36
CA ILE A 130 -11.55 -11.21 4.04
C ILE A 130 -12.49 -10.09 4.47
N TYR A 131 -11.93 -9.01 5.00
CA TYR A 131 -12.67 -7.83 5.40
C TYR A 131 -11.89 -6.55 5.13
N TYR A 132 -12.64 -5.49 4.85
CA TYR A 132 -12.05 -4.16 4.70
C TYR A 132 -11.70 -3.61 6.06
N LYS A 133 -10.41 -3.43 6.35
CA LYS A 133 -9.92 -2.89 7.61
C LYS A 133 -8.86 -1.83 7.38
N CYS A 134 -9.13 -0.63 7.86
CA CYS A 134 -8.11 0.40 7.94
C CYS A 134 -7.29 0.25 9.22
N THR A 135 -5.99 0.36 9.10
CA THR A 135 -5.05 0.34 10.23
C THR A 135 -4.67 1.74 10.71
N CYS A 136 -5.41 2.78 10.28
CA CYS A 136 -5.16 4.12 10.78
C CYS A 136 -5.49 4.23 12.27
N THR A 137 -4.66 4.96 12.99
CA THR A 137 -4.88 5.29 14.40
C THR A 137 -4.55 6.76 14.63
N ARG A 138 -5.08 7.31 15.71
CA ARG A 138 -4.80 8.69 16.13
C ARG A 138 -3.29 8.91 16.36
N GLU A 139 -2.61 7.90 16.92
CA GLU A 139 -1.17 7.90 17.17
C GLU A 139 -0.36 7.96 15.89
N ARG A 140 -0.78 7.23 14.84
CA ARG A 140 -0.11 7.30 13.52
C ARG A 140 -0.24 8.69 12.90
N PHE A 141 -1.42 9.31 13.02
CA PHE A 141 -1.61 10.69 12.56
C PHE A 141 -0.80 11.68 13.39
N ARG A 142 -0.75 11.53 14.73
CA ARG A 142 0.12 12.32 15.60
C ARG A 142 1.60 12.21 15.20
N SER A 143 2.05 11.01 14.89
CA SER A 143 3.41 10.77 14.38
C SER A 143 3.65 11.44 13.04
N GLY A 144 2.68 11.38 12.12
CA GLY A 144 2.72 12.09 10.84
C GLY A 144 2.80 13.61 11.00
N ILE A 145 1.99 14.18 11.87
CA ILE A 145 2.02 15.61 12.20
C ILE A 145 3.42 15.99 12.75
N ARG A 146 3.97 15.19 13.67
CA ARG A 146 5.33 15.40 14.20
C ARG A 146 6.40 15.36 13.10
N ALA A 147 6.22 14.53 12.08
CA ALA A 147 7.16 14.37 10.97
C ALA A 147 7.19 15.58 10.01
N LEU A 148 6.19 16.46 10.01
CA LEU A 148 6.20 17.72 9.26
C LEU A 148 7.38 18.63 9.67
N GLY A 149 7.85 18.47 10.91
CA GLY A 149 8.96 19.26 11.43
C GLY A 149 8.53 20.56 12.11
N LEU A 150 9.50 21.19 12.79
CA LEU A 150 9.23 22.32 13.68
C LEU A 150 8.70 23.56 12.96
N THR A 151 9.25 23.87 11.77
CA THR A 151 8.89 25.08 11.01
C THR A 151 7.44 25.04 10.55
N ASP A 152 7.02 23.91 9.97
CA ASP A 152 5.68 23.76 9.43
C ASP A 152 4.64 23.70 10.55
N LEU A 153 4.96 23.05 11.68
CA LEU A 153 4.06 23.00 12.83
C LEU A 153 3.86 24.38 13.47
N ILE A 154 4.91 25.21 13.57
CA ILE A 154 4.77 26.59 14.07
C ILE A 154 3.92 27.41 13.11
N ASN A 155 4.03 27.21 11.81
CA ASN A 155 3.18 27.90 10.83
C ASN A 155 1.73 27.47 10.96
N ILE A 156 1.45 26.16 11.07
CA ILE A 156 0.11 25.63 11.30
C ILE A 156 -0.48 26.20 12.59
N GLU A 157 0.26 26.20 13.70
CA GLU A 157 -0.19 26.74 14.99
C GLU A 157 -0.57 28.22 14.90
N LYS A 158 0.10 29.02 14.06
CA LYS A 158 -0.19 30.45 13.86
C LYS A 158 -1.36 30.71 12.91
N THR A 159 -1.55 29.87 11.91
CA THR A 159 -2.56 30.09 10.87
C THR A 159 -3.90 29.47 11.21
N GLU A 160 -3.89 28.31 11.85
CA GLU A 160 -5.10 27.60 12.25
C GLU A 160 -5.57 28.09 13.63
N LYS A 161 -6.75 28.73 13.67
CA LYS A 161 -7.33 29.25 14.92
C LYS A 161 -8.12 28.22 15.73
N GLY A 162 -8.31 27.03 15.19
CA GLY A 162 -9.06 25.93 15.79
C GLY A 162 -8.25 24.64 15.88
N ASP A 163 -8.96 23.56 16.11
CA ASP A 163 -8.37 22.21 16.12
C ASP A 163 -7.89 21.83 14.73
N LEU A 164 -6.72 21.22 14.63
CA LEU A 164 -6.21 20.65 13.38
C LEU A 164 -6.96 19.36 13.06
N GLU A 165 -7.79 19.39 12.03
CA GLU A 165 -8.46 18.20 11.53
C GLU A 165 -7.62 17.49 10.47
N THR A 166 -7.45 16.19 10.62
CA THR A 166 -6.82 15.31 9.63
C THR A 166 -7.79 14.22 9.21
N VAL A 167 -7.75 13.81 7.95
CA VAL A 167 -8.65 12.79 7.41
C VAL A 167 -7.84 11.64 6.85
N CYS A 168 -8.22 10.42 7.20
CA CYS A 168 -7.63 9.24 6.58
C CYS A 168 -8.15 9.08 5.16
N HIS A 169 -7.28 9.19 4.16
CA HIS A 169 -7.67 9.04 2.76
C HIS A 169 -8.17 7.64 2.40
N PHE A 170 -7.83 6.63 3.21
CA PHE A 170 -8.26 5.26 2.96
C PHE A 170 -9.69 4.97 3.48
N CYS A 171 -10.03 5.39 4.72
CA CYS A 171 -11.31 5.05 5.33
C CYS A 171 -12.20 6.26 5.66
N GLY A 172 -11.72 7.48 5.42
CA GLY A 172 -12.47 8.71 5.72
C GLY A 172 -12.55 9.09 7.21
N THR A 173 -11.94 8.31 8.11
CA THR A 173 -11.96 8.64 9.54
C THR A 173 -11.24 9.95 9.78
N LYS A 174 -11.90 10.83 10.54
CA LYS A 174 -11.39 12.13 10.94
C LYS A 174 -10.74 12.06 12.32
N TYR A 175 -9.60 12.70 12.46
CA TYR A 175 -8.87 12.87 13.72
C TYR A 175 -8.65 14.35 13.95
N SER A 176 -9.09 14.84 15.10
CA SER A 176 -8.89 16.23 15.53
C SER A 176 -7.79 16.30 16.59
N PHE A 177 -6.91 17.28 16.44
CA PHE A 177 -5.82 17.59 17.36
C PHE A 177 -6.01 19.02 17.86
N SER A 178 -6.20 19.18 19.16
CA SER A 178 -6.40 20.49 19.74
C SER A 178 -5.14 21.37 19.63
N HIS A 179 -5.33 22.69 19.71
CA HIS A 179 -4.22 23.63 19.72
C HIS A 179 -3.18 23.31 20.82
N ASP A 180 -3.64 22.91 22.01
CA ASP A 180 -2.75 22.50 23.09
C ASP A 180 -1.94 21.23 22.77
N GLU A 181 -2.51 20.30 22.01
CA GLU A 181 -1.79 19.09 21.58
C GLU A 181 -0.71 19.45 20.56
N ILE A 182 -1.00 20.34 19.62
CA ILE A 182 -0.02 20.82 18.64
C ILE A 182 1.11 21.58 19.36
N SER A 183 0.78 22.46 20.30
CA SER A 183 1.77 23.17 21.11
C SER A 183 2.68 22.21 21.90
N ARG A 184 2.13 21.12 22.44
CA ARG A 184 2.92 20.05 23.09
C ARG A 184 3.85 19.35 22.12
N ILE A 185 3.39 18.98 20.93
CA ILE A 185 4.23 18.36 19.90
C ILE A 185 5.39 19.30 19.50
N ILE A 186 5.12 20.59 19.35
CA ILE A 186 6.13 21.61 19.07
C ILE A 186 7.17 21.69 20.21
N SER A 187 6.73 21.66 21.46
CA SER A 187 7.64 21.67 22.62
C SER A 187 8.53 20.43 22.65
N GLU A 188 7.95 19.23 22.48
CA GLU A 188 8.69 17.96 22.39
C GLU A 188 9.76 17.99 21.29
N LEU A 189 9.42 18.53 20.11
CA LEU A 189 10.37 18.68 19.02
C LEU A 189 11.50 19.66 19.34
N LYS A 190 11.19 20.81 19.96
CA LYS A 190 12.20 21.79 20.36
C LYS A 190 13.21 21.17 21.34
N ASP A 191 12.73 20.40 22.32
CA ASP A 191 13.59 19.76 23.30
C ASP A 191 14.46 18.67 22.65
N HIS A 192 13.90 17.86 21.77
CA HIS A 192 14.65 16.86 21.00
C HIS A 192 15.76 17.50 20.13
N TYR A 193 15.47 18.61 19.46
CA TYR A 193 16.50 19.33 18.67
C TYR A 193 17.59 19.92 19.58
N ARG A 194 17.23 20.44 20.76
CA ARG A 194 18.21 20.96 21.73
C ARG A 194 19.13 19.86 22.24
N GLU A 195 18.59 18.68 22.54
CA GLU A 195 19.39 17.53 22.97
C GLU A 195 20.35 17.07 21.88
N LYS A 196 19.86 16.89 20.65
CA LYS A 196 20.72 16.55 19.50
C LYS A 196 21.84 17.56 19.25
N LEU A 197 21.57 18.85 19.44
CA LEU A 197 22.60 19.89 19.29
C LEU A 197 23.65 19.79 20.39
N LYS A 198 23.27 19.48 21.63
CA LYS A 198 24.21 19.25 22.74
C LYS A 198 25.08 18.04 22.50
N GLU A 199 24.49 16.92 22.05
CA GLU A 199 25.24 15.70 21.70
C GLU A 199 26.23 15.93 20.54
N ARG A 200 25.82 16.67 19.51
CA ARG A 200 26.72 17.01 18.40
C ARG A 200 27.89 17.86 18.83
N LYS A 201 27.66 18.87 19.71
CA LYS A 201 28.74 19.70 20.26
C LYS A 201 29.71 18.87 21.08
N LYS A 202 29.18 18.00 21.97
CA LYS A 202 30.02 17.11 22.79
C LYS A 202 30.89 16.19 21.93
N ARG A 203 30.33 15.58 20.87
CA ARG A 203 31.12 14.75 19.94
C ARG A 203 32.18 15.53 19.18
N GLN A 204 31.92 16.81 18.85
CA GLN A 204 32.92 17.67 18.21
C GLN A 204 34.06 18.06 19.15
N GLU A 205 33.76 18.34 20.40
CA GLU A 205 34.73 18.62 21.45
C GLU A 205 35.60 17.39 21.73
N GLU A 206 34.99 16.19 21.85
CA GLU A 206 35.72 14.93 22.04
C GLU A 206 36.61 14.53 20.83
N SER A 207 36.22 14.91 19.60
CA SER A 207 37.00 14.64 18.39
C SER A 207 38.08 15.71 18.12
N GLY A 208 37.92 16.92 18.67
CA GLY A 208 38.91 18.02 18.54
C GLY A 208 40.10 17.90 19.50
N ASP A 209 39.90 17.25 20.66
CA ASP A 209 40.99 17.06 21.66
C ASP A 209 41.95 15.90 21.30
N ALA A 210 41.65 15.12 20.26
CA ALA A 210 42.51 14.03 19.80
C ALA A 210 43.55 14.45 18.74
N GLY A 211 43.72 15.77 18.46
CA GLY A 211 44.52 16.31 17.35
C GLY A 211 45.80 17.05 17.73
N GLU A 212 46.08 17.32 19.01
CA GLU A 212 47.24 18.13 19.45
C GLU A 212 48.29 17.37 20.27
N ASP A 213 48.66 16.17 19.85
CA ASP A 213 49.91 15.55 20.38
C ASP A 213 50.70 14.78 19.29
N LYS A 214 51.23 15.51 18.35
CA LYS A 214 52.38 15.08 17.49
C LYS A 214 53.16 16.29 17.02
N GLY A 215 54.12 16.66 17.80
CA GLY A 215 55.15 17.55 17.30
C GLY A 215 56.14 17.96 18.37
N GLU A 216 57.32 17.54 18.18
CA GLU A 216 58.57 17.90 18.80
C GLU A 216 59.17 16.79 19.67
N ASP A 217 59.99 15.97 18.98
CA ASP A 217 61.38 15.75 19.44
C ASP A 217 62.11 14.84 18.42
N GLY A 218 63.34 15.38 17.93
CA GLY A 218 64.39 14.57 17.34
C GLY A 218 64.83 14.96 15.94
#